data_e79bad828ea6531a8b82343918ad01ec
#
_entry.id   e79bad828ea6531a8b82343918ad01ec
#
_cell.length_a   1.000
_cell.length_b   1.000
_cell.length_c   1.000
_cell.angle_alpha   90.00
_cell.angle_beta   90.00
_cell.angle_gamma   90.00
#
_symmetry.space_group_name_H-M   'P 1'
#
loop_
_entity.id
_entity.type
_entity.pdbx_description
1 polymer ?
#
loop_
_entity_poly.entity_id
_entity_poly.type
_entity_poly.pdbx_seq_one_letter_code
_entity_poly.pdbx_strand_id
1 'polypeptide(L)'
;MTYTITELSKMFHLPASTIRYYEKIGLLENVEHVNPYRRVFDESHAVRLNAIECFKKALLPLDEIKAFFTYEKDMVANYENILDMMKAQEEKTLERMKDLETGLTHLQKKIRYYSLVNEAIKNDSPLPSWNDL
;
A
#
# COMPACT_ATOMS: atom_id res chain seq x y z
N MET A 1 -15.44 17.54 12.11
CA MET A 1 -15.72 17.48 10.67
C MET A 1 -16.26 16.10 10.32
N THR A 2 -17.24 16.05 9.45
CA THR A 2 -17.81 14.77 8.99
C THR A 2 -17.63 14.62 7.48
N TYR A 3 -17.68 13.37 7.03
CA TYR A 3 -17.46 13.02 5.62
C TYR A 3 -18.52 12.06 5.14
N THR A 4 -18.91 12.20 3.88
CA THR A 4 -19.67 11.17 3.18
C THR A 4 -18.71 10.08 2.69
N ILE A 5 -19.25 8.91 2.34
CA ILE A 5 -18.43 7.83 1.74
C ILE A 5 -17.83 8.30 0.39
N THR A 6 -18.55 9.11 -0.37
CA THR A 6 -18.06 9.66 -1.63
C THR A 6 -16.87 10.59 -1.41
N GLU A 7 -16.94 11.43 -0.38
CA GLU A 7 -15.82 12.31 -0.03
C GLU A 7 -14.58 11.52 0.37
N LEU A 8 -14.72 10.51 1.23
CA LEU A 8 -13.61 9.65 1.63
C LEU A 8 -13.05 8.85 0.44
N SER A 9 -13.93 8.36 -0.42
CA SER A 9 -13.53 7.66 -1.64
C SER A 9 -12.62 8.50 -2.52
N LYS A 10 -12.93 9.78 -2.69
CA LYS A 10 -12.13 10.73 -3.45
C LYS A 10 -10.82 11.07 -2.73
N MET A 11 -10.87 11.32 -1.44
CA MET A 11 -9.69 11.69 -0.64
C MET A 11 -8.61 10.61 -0.66
N PHE A 12 -9.00 9.35 -0.57
CA PHE A 12 -8.07 8.22 -0.47
C PHE A 12 -7.92 7.43 -1.77
N HIS A 13 -8.57 7.87 -2.85
CA HIS A 13 -8.55 7.17 -4.14
C HIS A 13 -8.95 5.70 -4.02
N LEU A 14 -10.02 5.45 -3.25
CA LEU A 14 -10.58 4.13 -2.99
C LEU A 14 -11.99 4.04 -3.52
N PRO A 15 -12.40 2.91 -4.09
CA PRO A 15 -13.81 2.67 -4.37
C PRO A 15 -14.64 2.72 -3.08
N ALA A 16 -15.85 3.26 -3.15
CA ALA A 16 -16.76 3.26 -2.02
C ALA A 16 -17.03 1.84 -1.50
N SER A 17 -17.06 0.85 -2.40
CA SER A 17 -17.21 -0.57 -2.04
C SER A 17 -16.08 -1.07 -1.13
N THR A 18 -14.85 -0.58 -1.30
CA THR A 18 -13.72 -0.92 -0.44
C THR A 18 -13.92 -0.37 0.97
N ILE A 19 -14.38 0.88 1.08
CA ILE A 19 -14.65 1.50 2.38
C ILE A 19 -15.78 0.77 3.12
N ARG A 20 -16.85 0.38 2.41
CA ARG A 20 -17.93 -0.45 2.97
C ARG A 20 -17.41 -1.80 3.43
N TYR A 21 -16.50 -2.40 2.67
CA TYR A 21 -15.87 -3.67 3.03
C TYR A 21 -15.04 -3.55 4.31
N TYR A 22 -14.28 -2.48 4.46
CA TYR A 22 -13.49 -2.22 5.67
C TYR A 22 -14.39 -2.09 6.91
N GLU A 23 -15.53 -1.45 6.78
CA GLU A 23 -16.52 -1.41 7.87
C GLU A 23 -17.04 -2.82 8.17
N LYS A 24 -17.37 -3.58 7.14
CA LYS A 24 -17.92 -4.95 7.27
C LYS A 24 -16.98 -5.88 8.02
N ILE A 25 -15.68 -5.81 7.74
CA ILE A 25 -14.67 -6.69 8.38
C ILE A 25 -14.12 -6.13 9.70
N GLY A 26 -14.62 -4.97 10.14
CA GLY A 26 -14.25 -4.38 11.43
C GLY A 26 -12.99 -3.53 11.41
N LEU A 27 -12.46 -3.17 10.26
CA LEU A 27 -11.34 -2.21 10.16
C LEU A 27 -11.78 -0.78 10.43
N LEU A 28 -13.02 -0.43 10.08
CA LEU A 28 -13.65 0.83 10.43
C LEU A 28 -14.79 0.54 11.40
N GLU A 29 -14.73 1.15 12.58
CA GLU A 29 -15.71 0.94 13.64
C GLU A 29 -16.48 2.24 13.92
N ASN A 30 -17.66 2.09 14.51
CA ASN A 30 -18.48 3.21 14.97
C ASN A 30 -18.89 4.19 13.86
N VAL A 31 -19.11 3.65 12.65
CA VAL A 31 -19.62 4.43 11.53
C VAL A 31 -21.11 4.71 11.78
N GLU A 32 -21.51 5.98 11.70
CA GLU A 32 -22.91 6.37 11.87
C GLU A 32 -23.70 6.03 10.61
N HIS A 33 -24.81 5.31 10.78
CA HIS A 33 -25.77 5.03 9.71
C HIS A 33 -27.03 5.84 9.92
N VAL A 34 -27.21 6.89 9.13
CA VAL A 34 -28.41 7.73 9.20
C VAL A 34 -29.63 6.94 8.68
N ASN A 35 -29.42 6.13 7.64
CA ASN A 35 -30.38 5.18 7.09
C ASN A 35 -29.61 4.07 6.35
N PRO A 36 -30.26 3.04 5.81
CA PRO A 36 -29.54 1.92 5.13
C PRO A 36 -28.64 2.34 3.99
N TYR A 37 -28.85 3.53 3.43
CA TYR A 37 -28.11 4.01 2.24
C TYR A 37 -27.13 5.13 2.54
N ARG A 38 -27.13 5.67 3.77
CA ARG A 38 -26.30 6.83 4.11
C ARG A 38 -25.45 6.59 5.36
N ARG A 39 -24.13 6.62 5.16
CA ARG A 39 -23.13 6.56 6.20
C ARG A 39 -22.55 7.93 6.45
N VAL A 40 -22.22 8.22 7.71
CA VAL A 40 -21.50 9.43 8.10
C VAL A 40 -20.22 9.02 8.82
N PHE A 41 -19.11 9.53 8.33
CA PHE A 41 -17.78 9.27 8.87
C PHE A 41 -17.25 10.52 9.55
N ASP A 42 -16.42 10.34 10.56
CA ASP A 42 -15.77 11.46 11.24
C ASP A 42 -14.26 11.45 11.00
N GLU A 43 -13.55 12.39 11.66
CA GLU A 43 -12.11 12.53 11.50
C GLU A 43 -11.35 11.26 11.91
N SER A 44 -11.83 10.53 12.92
CA SER A 44 -11.20 9.29 13.36
C SER A 44 -11.19 8.23 12.24
N HIS A 45 -12.23 8.19 11.42
CA HIS A 45 -12.31 7.29 10.28
C HIS A 45 -11.32 7.70 9.18
N ALA A 46 -11.16 8.99 8.93
CA ALA A 46 -10.19 9.48 7.96
C ALA A 46 -8.76 9.13 8.40
N VAL A 47 -8.43 9.34 9.67
CA VAL A 47 -7.13 8.97 10.23
C VAL A 47 -6.89 7.47 10.13
N ARG A 48 -7.90 6.67 10.44
CA ARG A 48 -7.82 5.20 10.35
C ARG A 48 -7.63 4.72 8.91
N LEU A 49 -8.36 5.29 7.95
CA LEU A 49 -8.18 4.97 6.52
C LEU A 49 -6.77 5.28 6.05
N ASN A 50 -6.22 6.42 6.47
CA ASN A 50 -4.85 6.76 6.11
C ASN A 50 -3.86 5.69 6.63
N ALA A 51 -4.02 5.27 7.88
CA ALA A 51 -3.18 4.22 8.47
C ALA A 51 -3.31 2.89 7.71
N ILE A 52 -4.55 2.48 7.39
CA ILE A 52 -4.81 1.25 6.63
C ILE A 52 -4.08 1.31 5.28
N GLU A 53 -4.22 2.40 4.54
CA GLU A 53 -3.60 2.55 3.23
C GLU A 53 -2.08 2.58 3.30
N CYS A 54 -1.50 3.21 4.32
CA CYS A 54 -0.05 3.21 4.53
C CYS A 54 0.46 1.80 4.86
N PHE A 55 -0.22 1.07 5.74
CA PHE A 55 0.15 -0.32 6.05
C PHE A 55 0.04 -1.23 4.83
N LYS A 56 -0.98 -1.04 3.99
CA LYS A 56 -1.12 -1.80 2.73
C LYS A 56 0.04 -1.52 1.79
N LYS A 57 0.47 -0.27 1.68
CA LYS A 57 1.66 0.09 0.89
C LYS A 57 2.92 -0.57 1.40
N ALA A 58 3.02 -0.77 2.71
CA ALA A 58 4.12 -1.51 3.35
C ALA A 58 3.92 -3.04 3.30
N LEU A 59 2.90 -3.51 2.57
CA LEU A 59 2.60 -4.94 2.33
C LEU A 59 2.07 -5.68 3.56
N LEU A 60 1.55 -4.97 4.56
CA LEU A 60 0.91 -5.61 5.71
C LEU A 60 -0.46 -6.16 5.29
N PRO A 61 -0.74 -7.47 5.46
CA PRO A 61 -2.04 -8.04 5.12
C PRO A 61 -3.18 -7.45 5.96
N LEU A 62 -4.40 -7.45 5.42
CA LEU A 62 -5.57 -6.87 6.10
C LEU A 62 -5.86 -7.49 7.46
N ASP A 63 -5.69 -8.80 7.60
CA ASP A 63 -5.89 -9.51 8.87
C ASP A 63 -4.88 -9.07 9.94
N GLU A 64 -3.64 -8.79 9.55
CA GLU A 64 -2.62 -8.27 10.44
C GLU A 64 -2.86 -6.81 10.80
N ILE A 65 -3.37 -6.00 9.84
CA ILE A 65 -3.79 -4.62 10.12
C ILE A 65 -4.90 -4.62 11.17
N LYS A 66 -5.85 -5.52 11.03
CA LYS A 66 -6.94 -5.67 12.02
C LYS A 66 -6.41 -6.09 13.39
N ALA A 67 -5.46 -7.02 13.43
CA ALA A 67 -4.81 -7.43 14.67
C ALA A 67 -4.07 -6.27 15.34
N PHE A 68 -3.37 -5.46 14.54
CA PHE A 68 -2.72 -4.24 15.03
C PHE A 68 -3.72 -3.30 15.72
N PHE A 69 -4.84 -3.00 15.08
CA PHE A 69 -5.85 -2.12 15.67
C PHE A 69 -6.50 -2.74 16.91
N THR A 70 -6.63 -4.05 16.98
CA THR A 70 -7.14 -4.76 18.15
C THR A 70 -6.17 -4.61 19.32
N TYR A 71 -4.87 -4.78 19.10
CA TYR A 71 -3.84 -4.55 20.11
C TYR A 71 -3.82 -3.10 20.58
N GLU A 72 -4.02 -2.16 19.67
CA GLU A 72 -3.98 -0.73 19.96
C GLU A 72 -5.11 -0.27 20.89
N LYS A 73 -6.22 -1.00 20.96
CA LYS A 73 -7.32 -0.73 21.89
C LYS A 73 -6.87 -0.82 23.36
N ASP A 74 -5.89 -1.66 23.67
CA ASP A 74 -5.23 -1.72 24.98
C ASP A 74 -3.72 -1.71 24.75
N MET A 75 -3.22 -0.55 24.38
CA MET A 75 -1.83 -0.34 24.01
C MET A 75 -0.87 -0.69 25.15
N VAL A 76 -1.23 -0.36 26.39
CA VAL A 76 -0.37 -0.62 27.56
C VAL A 76 -0.17 -2.12 27.77
N ALA A 77 -1.20 -2.93 27.56
CA ALA A 77 -1.10 -4.38 27.68
C ALA A 77 -0.41 -5.06 26.48
N ASN A 78 -0.42 -4.39 25.31
CA ASN A 78 -0.01 -5.00 24.04
C ASN A 78 1.16 -4.31 23.35
N TYR A 79 1.83 -3.36 24.01
CA TYR A 79 2.89 -2.55 23.35
C TYR A 79 4.04 -3.40 22.80
N GLU A 80 4.40 -4.50 23.47
CA GLU A 80 5.45 -5.39 22.99
C GLU A 80 5.03 -6.12 21.72
N ASN A 81 3.78 -6.61 21.68
CA ASN A 81 3.23 -7.26 20.48
C ASN A 81 3.18 -6.29 19.30
N ILE A 82 2.78 -5.04 19.57
CA ILE A 82 2.72 -3.99 18.54
C ILE A 82 4.12 -3.70 17.99
N LEU A 83 5.08 -3.50 18.88
CA LEU A 83 6.45 -3.19 18.45
C LEU A 83 7.08 -4.35 17.66
N ASP A 84 6.91 -5.57 18.13
CA ASP A 84 7.42 -6.76 17.46
C ASP A 84 6.80 -6.93 16.06
N MET A 85 5.49 -6.70 15.94
CA MET A 85 4.77 -6.75 14.67
C MET A 85 5.31 -5.70 13.69
N MET A 86 5.51 -4.47 14.16
CA MET A 86 6.04 -3.39 13.32
C MET A 86 7.47 -3.66 12.87
N LYS A 87 8.34 -4.12 13.76
CA LYS A 87 9.73 -4.48 13.42
C LYS A 87 9.81 -5.62 12.42
N ALA A 88 9.00 -6.67 12.62
CA ALA A 88 8.95 -7.81 11.70
C ALA A 88 8.49 -7.38 10.31
N GLN A 89 7.49 -6.49 10.23
CA GLN A 89 7.01 -6.00 8.95
C GLN A 89 8.01 -5.07 8.27
N GLU A 90 8.74 -4.26 9.04
CA GLU A 90 9.82 -3.43 8.49
C GLU A 90 10.87 -4.28 7.78
N GLU A 91 11.31 -5.39 8.40
CA GLU A 91 12.26 -6.32 7.78
C GLU A 91 11.75 -6.87 6.45
N LYS A 92 10.49 -7.33 6.41
CA LYS A 92 9.87 -7.86 5.20
C LYS A 92 9.76 -6.79 4.11
N THR A 93 9.40 -5.58 4.48
CA THR A 93 9.28 -4.46 3.55
C THR A 93 10.63 -4.07 2.96
N LEU A 94 11.67 -3.99 3.79
CA LEU A 94 13.03 -3.71 3.35
C LEU A 94 13.54 -4.78 2.37
N GLU A 95 13.26 -6.04 2.64
CA GLU A 95 13.63 -7.14 1.76
C GLU A 95 12.94 -7.02 0.39
N ARG A 96 11.64 -6.68 0.38
CA ARG A 96 10.89 -6.46 -0.87
C ARG A 96 11.41 -5.26 -1.64
N MET A 97 11.80 -4.19 -0.96
CA MET A 97 12.42 -3.02 -1.59
C MET A 97 13.74 -3.41 -2.26
N LYS A 98 14.54 -4.24 -1.61
CA LYS A 98 15.80 -4.74 -2.16
C LYS A 98 15.57 -5.59 -3.41
N ASP A 99 14.59 -6.48 -3.38
CA ASP A 99 14.22 -7.30 -4.55
C ASP A 99 13.76 -6.44 -5.72
N LEU A 100 12.92 -5.42 -5.44
CA LEU A 100 12.46 -4.48 -6.46
C LEU A 100 13.63 -3.69 -7.07
N GLU A 101 14.58 -3.29 -6.25
CA GLU A 101 15.79 -2.57 -6.70
C GLU A 101 16.62 -3.42 -7.64
N THR A 102 16.78 -4.71 -7.33
CA THR A 102 17.46 -5.67 -8.19
C THR A 102 16.74 -5.80 -9.54
N GLY A 103 15.41 -5.93 -9.52
CA GLY A 103 14.59 -5.99 -10.72
C GLY A 103 14.66 -4.71 -11.54
N LEU A 104 14.64 -3.56 -10.88
CA LEU A 104 14.74 -2.25 -11.54
C LEU A 104 16.10 -2.10 -12.25
N THR A 105 17.18 -2.49 -11.59
CA THR A 105 18.53 -2.45 -12.18
C THR A 105 18.59 -3.27 -13.45
N HIS A 106 17.97 -4.46 -13.45
CA HIS A 106 17.90 -5.32 -14.63
C HIS A 106 17.10 -4.65 -15.77
N LEU A 107 15.95 -4.06 -15.45
CA LEU A 107 15.13 -3.34 -16.44
C LEU A 107 15.90 -2.17 -17.06
N GLN A 108 16.62 -1.40 -16.24
CA GLN A 108 17.44 -0.28 -16.70
C GLN A 108 18.55 -0.73 -17.65
N LYS A 109 19.16 -1.87 -17.36
CA LYS A 109 20.18 -2.46 -18.22
C LYS A 109 19.58 -2.90 -19.57
N LYS A 110 18.39 -3.51 -19.56
CA LYS A 110 17.66 -3.90 -20.77
C LYS A 110 17.30 -2.66 -21.61
N ILE A 111 16.81 -1.59 -20.97
CA ILE A 111 16.48 -0.35 -21.66
C ILE A 111 17.71 0.21 -22.37
N ARG A 112 18.85 0.24 -21.69
CA ARG A 112 20.10 0.73 -22.28
C ARG A 112 20.52 -0.13 -23.46
N TYR A 113 20.46 -1.45 -23.32
CA TYR A 113 20.80 -2.37 -24.40
C TYR A 113 19.90 -2.16 -25.62
N TYR A 114 18.58 -2.14 -25.44
CA TYR A 114 17.65 -2.01 -26.57
C TYR A 114 17.64 -0.59 -27.15
N SER A 115 18.04 0.42 -26.39
CA SER A 115 18.29 1.75 -26.96
C SER A 115 19.47 1.72 -27.95
N LEU A 116 20.54 0.99 -27.61
CA LEU A 116 21.68 0.81 -28.49
C LEU A 116 21.32 -0.05 -29.72
N VAL A 117 20.53 -1.10 -29.54
CA VAL A 117 19.99 -1.89 -30.65
C VAL A 117 19.18 -1.03 -31.61
N ASN A 118 18.31 -0.18 -31.07
CA ASN A 118 17.48 0.72 -31.85
C ASN A 118 18.35 1.68 -32.71
N GLU A 119 19.40 2.26 -32.11
CA GLU A 119 20.35 3.11 -32.84
C GLU A 119 21.09 2.34 -33.92
N ALA A 120 21.57 1.13 -33.61
CA ALA A 120 22.28 0.29 -34.57
C ALA A 120 21.42 -0.05 -35.79
N ILE A 121 20.14 -0.38 -35.55
CA ILE A 121 19.20 -0.70 -36.64
C ILE A 121 18.95 0.53 -37.50
N LYS A 122 18.73 1.69 -36.90
CA LYS A 122 18.49 2.96 -37.62
C LYS A 122 19.70 3.39 -38.46
N ASN A 123 20.90 3.11 -37.98
CA ASN A 123 22.15 3.49 -38.64
C ASN A 123 22.75 2.37 -39.50
N ASP A 124 22.04 1.27 -39.67
CA ASP A 124 22.48 0.10 -40.40
C ASP A 124 23.85 -0.42 -39.92
N SER A 125 24.05 -0.34 -38.61
CA SER A 125 25.27 -0.75 -37.91
C SER A 125 25.13 -2.14 -37.30
N PRO A 126 26.24 -2.83 -36.98
CA PRO A 126 26.18 -4.11 -36.26
C PRO A 126 25.49 -3.98 -34.93
N LEU A 127 24.72 -5.00 -34.52
CA LEU A 127 24.05 -5.02 -33.23
C LEU A 127 25.07 -5.12 -32.10
N PRO A 128 24.84 -4.37 -30.98
CA PRO A 128 25.70 -4.46 -29.80
C PRO A 128 25.53 -5.81 -29.10
N SER A 129 26.56 -6.23 -28.36
CA SER A 129 26.49 -7.42 -27.52
C SER A 129 25.99 -7.04 -26.13
N TRP A 130 25.15 -7.90 -25.56
CA TRP A 130 24.70 -7.74 -24.17
C TRP A 130 25.88 -7.72 -23.19
N ASN A 131 26.93 -8.48 -23.49
CA ASN A 131 28.11 -8.59 -22.63
C ASN A 131 29.00 -7.34 -22.64
N ASP A 132 28.74 -6.40 -23.54
CA ASP A 132 29.51 -5.15 -23.65
C ASP A 132 28.95 -4.02 -22.79
N LEU A 133 27.91 -4.30 -22.02
CA LEU A 133 27.26 -3.32 -21.12
C LEU A 133 27.86 -3.33 -19.73
#